data_002719c3c0bbd55a597c5ea40d6f6a4f
#
_entry.id   002719c3c0bbd55a597c5ea40d6f6a4f
#
_cell.length_a   1.000
_cell.length_b   1.000
_cell.length_c   1.000
_cell.angle_alpha   90.00
_cell.angle_beta   90.00
_cell.angle_gamma   90.00
#
_symmetry.space_group_name_H-M   'P 1'
#
loop_
_entity.id
_entity.type
_entity.pdbx_description
1 polymer ?
#
loop_
_entity_poly.entity_id
_entity_poly.type
_entity_poly.pdbx_seq_one_letter_code
_entity_poly.pdbx_strand_id
1 'polypeptide(L)'
;MYYHIIIEKVSTNKKEKPLKLYLYDLSENEVKTNFCLPYLNGDNFFVKGYNLSKEDVSRFQVLETKDKAQDIADRETNKLPYEVIGFYKREEVIENDKLVNDVTNVFLDSSLLNQKKTKNNIKKNSVFIVHGHDYVKVTEVENFIRSIDLEPIVLFKETDTGDTIIEKIEKNVEKSLYGIVLYTGCDTGYPNDHPELAKPRARQNVVFEHGYLLGKLGRDHVCALVEKDDIEKPGDLSGVVYKKYDDNGMWKFDIGKSMKAVGIDIDLNKIK
;
A
#
# COMPACT_ATOMS: atom_id res chain seq x y z
N MET A 1 22.29 -9.37 -1.75
CA MET A 1 21.52 -10.60 -2.01
C MET A 1 20.24 -10.23 -2.71
N TYR A 2 19.84 -11.04 -3.69
CA TYR A 2 18.60 -10.91 -4.42
C TYR A 2 17.73 -12.13 -4.14
N TYR A 3 16.43 -11.92 -4.08
CA TYR A 3 15.47 -12.98 -3.81
C TYR A 3 14.53 -13.14 -5.01
N HIS A 4 14.12 -14.37 -5.22
CA HIS A 4 13.21 -14.72 -6.31
C HIS A 4 12.10 -15.60 -5.74
N ILE A 5 10.91 -15.49 -6.31
CA ILE A 5 9.76 -16.28 -5.86
C ILE A 5 9.23 -17.11 -7.03
N ILE A 6 8.96 -18.38 -6.77
CA ILE A 6 8.19 -19.25 -7.64
C ILE A 6 6.88 -19.58 -6.94
N ILE A 7 5.77 -19.27 -7.61
CA ILE A 7 4.44 -19.65 -7.16
C ILE A 7 3.81 -20.53 -8.23
N GLU A 8 3.38 -21.73 -7.83
CA GLU A 8 2.55 -22.60 -8.68
C GLU A 8 1.11 -22.48 -8.22
N LYS A 9 0.24 -22.12 -9.16
CA LYS A 9 -1.19 -22.04 -8.89
C LYS A 9 -1.85 -23.41 -8.95
N VAL A 10 -2.77 -23.67 -8.04
CA VAL A 10 -3.60 -24.89 -8.09
C VAL A 10 -4.31 -24.97 -9.45
N SER A 11 -4.12 -26.09 -10.17
CA SER A 11 -4.82 -26.32 -11.42
C SER A 11 -6.21 -26.88 -11.14
N THR A 12 -7.22 -26.23 -11.70
CA THR A 12 -8.62 -26.73 -11.66
C THR A 12 -8.83 -27.92 -12.61
N ASN A 13 -7.92 -28.11 -13.56
CA ASN A 13 -7.97 -29.18 -14.54
C ASN A 13 -6.74 -30.10 -14.39
N LYS A 14 -6.93 -31.35 -13.96
CA LYS A 14 -5.85 -32.33 -13.75
C LYS A 14 -4.99 -32.63 -15.00
N LYS A 15 -5.45 -32.24 -16.20
CA LYS A 15 -4.74 -32.47 -17.47
C LYS A 15 -3.84 -31.28 -17.87
N GLU A 16 -3.97 -30.15 -17.20
CA GLU A 16 -3.17 -28.95 -17.49
C GLU A 16 -2.02 -28.80 -16.50
N LYS A 17 -0.87 -28.38 -17.02
CA LYS A 17 0.26 -28.03 -16.15
C LYS A 17 -0.11 -26.84 -15.26
N PRO A 18 0.26 -26.85 -13.98
CA PRO A 18 0.00 -25.73 -13.10
C PRO A 18 0.67 -24.46 -13.64
N LEU A 19 -0.03 -23.34 -13.55
CA LEU A 19 0.49 -22.05 -13.94
C LEU A 19 1.61 -21.68 -12.95
N LYS A 20 2.83 -21.44 -13.47
CA LYS A 20 3.96 -20.96 -12.69
C LYS A 20 4.10 -19.45 -12.86
N LEU A 21 4.19 -18.74 -11.76
CA LEU A 21 4.46 -17.30 -11.69
C LEU A 21 5.84 -17.10 -11.08
N TYR A 22 6.67 -16.32 -11.78
CA TYR A 22 8.05 -16.06 -11.40
C TYR A 22 8.23 -14.59 -11.07
N LEU A 23 8.84 -14.29 -9.93
CA LEU A 23 9.26 -12.95 -9.52
C LEU A 23 10.77 -12.94 -9.34
N TYR A 24 11.43 -11.87 -9.74
CA TYR A 24 12.88 -11.78 -9.80
C TYR A 24 13.40 -10.57 -9.06
N ASP A 25 14.63 -10.70 -8.54
CA ASP A 25 15.47 -9.61 -8.07
C ASP A 25 14.83 -8.75 -6.96
N LEU A 26 14.03 -9.39 -6.11
CA LEU A 26 13.34 -8.75 -4.99
C LEU A 26 14.31 -8.51 -3.82
N SER A 27 14.04 -7.49 -3.05
CA SER A 27 14.67 -7.30 -1.75
C SER A 27 14.06 -8.23 -0.70
N GLU A 28 14.80 -8.49 0.39
CA GLU A 28 14.31 -9.29 1.52
C GLU A 28 13.00 -8.74 2.10
N ASN A 29 12.90 -7.42 2.19
CA ASN A 29 11.72 -6.75 2.73
C ASN A 29 10.50 -6.93 1.83
N GLU A 30 10.66 -6.80 0.50
CA GLU A 30 9.56 -7.04 -0.47
C GLU A 30 9.04 -8.46 -0.37
N VAL A 31 9.96 -9.45 -0.33
CA VAL A 31 9.58 -10.87 -0.17
C VAL A 31 8.78 -11.09 1.11
N LYS A 32 9.27 -10.58 2.23
CA LYS A 32 8.60 -10.74 3.54
C LYS A 32 7.24 -10.06 3.58
N THR A 33 7.20 -8.79 3.16
CA THR A 33 6.00 -7.95 3.38
C THR A 33 4.90 -8.23 2.38
N ASN A 34 5.24 -8.36 1.09
CA ASN A 34 4.26 -8.44 0.03
C ASN A 34 3.78 -9.87 -0.28
N PHE A 35 4.58 -10.89 0.12
CA PHE A 35 4.30 -12.28 -0.25
C PHE A 35 4.26 -13.24 0.93
N CYS A 36 5.34 -13.32 1.73
CA CYS A 36 5.41 -14.34 2.78
C CYS A 36 4.43 -14.07 3.92
N LEU A 37 4.33 -12.84 4.40
CA LEU A 37 3.42 -12.50 5.49
C LEU A 37 1.93 -12.67 5.10
N PRO A 38 1.45 -12.16 3.96
CA PRO A 38 0.09 -12.46 3.51
C PRO A 38 -0.16 -13.96 3.36
N TYR A 39 0.76 -14.70 2.73
CA TYR A 39 0.64 -16.14 2.57
C TYR A 39 0.55 -16.89 3.92
N LEU A 40 1.36 -16.53 4.90
CA LEU A 40 1.34 -17.11 6.25
C LEU A 40 0.07 -16.76 7.03
N ASN A 41 -0.42 -15.54 6.89
CA ASN A 41 -1.65 -15.07 7.55
C ASN A 41 -2.92 -15.66 6.92
N GLY A 42 -2.86 -16.17 5.68
CA GLY A 42 -4.02 -16.51 4.87
C GLY A 42 -4.69 -15.31 4.21
N ASP A 43 -4.00 -14.18 4.17
CA ASP A 43 -4.44 -12.97 3.46
C ASP A 43 -4.23 -13.13 1.95
N ASN A 44 -4.98 -12.37 1.15
CA ASN A 44 -4.76 -12.32 -0.28
C ASN A 44 -3.53 -11.47 -0.62
N PHE A 45 -2.83 -11.85 -1.70
CA PHE A 45 -1.69 -11.12 -2.24
C PHE A 45 -1.68 -11.10 -3.77
N PHE A 46 -1.11 -10.05 -4.35
CA PHE A 46 -1.11 -9.85 -5.80
C PHE A 46 0.20 -10.29 -6.43
N VAL A 47 0.11 -11.09 -7.49
CA VAL A 47 1.25 -11.56 -8.28
C VAL A 47 0.90 -11.50 -9.77
N LYS A 48 1.61 -10.65 -10.53
CA LYS A 48 1.47 -10.54 -11.99
C LYS A 48 0.00 -10.47 -12.47
N GLY A 49 -0.84 -9.68 -11.79
CA GLY A 49 -2.24 -9.49 -12.13
C GLY A 49 -3.20 -10.52 -11.53
N TYR A 50 -2.69 -11.50 -10.80
CA TYR A 50 -3.52 -12.47 -10.07
C TYR A 50 -3.65 -12.06 -8.61
N ASN A 51 -4.86 -12.07 -8.09
CA ASN A 51 -5.15 -11.99 -6.66
C ASN A 51 -5.22 -13.42 -6.12
N LEU A 52 -4.25 -13.83 -5.32
CA LEU A 52 -4.10 -15.20 -4.84
C LEU A 52 -4.31 -15.26 -3.33
N SER A 53 -5.03 -16.28 -2.89
CA SER A 53 -5.05 -16.74 -1.50
C SER A 53 -4.07 -17.91 -1.30
N LYS A 54 -3.84 -18.31 -0.06
CA LYS A 54 -3.02 -19.48 0.25
C LYS A 54 -3.57 -20.76 -0.39
N GLU A 55 -4.90 -20.86 -0.52
CA GLU A 55 -5.59 -22.03 -1.09
C GLU A 55 -5.41 -22.12 -2.62
N ASP A 56 -5.13 -20.99 -3.28
CA ASP A 56 -4.84 -20.94 -4.72
C ASP A 56 -3.42 -21.40 -5.07
N VAL A 57 -2.58 -21.63 -4.07
CA VAL A 57 -1.15 -21.90 -4.25
C VAL A 57 -0.83 -23.34 -3.90
N SER A 58 -0.38 -24.12 -4.89
CA SER A 58 0.11 -25.49 -4.70
C SER A 58 1.58 -25.55 -4.29
N ARG A 59 2.38 -24.54 -4.69
CA ARG A 59 3.80 -24.42 -4.32
C ARG A 59 4.18 -22.97 -4.18
N PHE A 60 4.87 -22.65 -3.08
CA PHE A 60 5.46 -21.35 -2.81
C PHE A 60 6.94 -21.54 -2.46
N GLN A 61 7.84 -20.95 -3.25
CA GLN A 61 9.27 -21.05 -3.01
C GLN A 61 9.90 -19.67 -2.99
N VAL A 62 10.86 -19.48 -2.09
CA VAL A 62 11.73 -18.32 -2.00
C VAL A 62 13.16 -18.78 -2.24
N LEU A 63 13.79 -18.22 -3.24
CA LEU A 63 15.13 -18.57 -3.70
C LEU A 63 16.05 -17.36 -3.57
N GLU A 64 17.30 -17.59 -3.22
CA GLU A 64 18.29 -16.54 -2.99
C GLU A 64 19.46 -16.66 -3.97
N THR A 65 19.94 -15.51 -4.47
CA THR A 65 21.16 -15.41 -5.28
C THR A 65 22.03 -14.24 -4.85
N LYS A 66 23.32 -14.26 -5.25
CA LYS A 66 24.24 -13.13 -5.03
C LYS A 66 24.08 -12.04 -6.07
N ASP A 67 23.79 -12.43 -7.31
CA ASP A 67 23.65 -11.57 -8.48
C ASP A 67 22.20 -11.58 -8.95
N LYS A 68 21.82 -10.63 -9.80
CA LYS A 68 20.49 -10.62 -10.43
C LYS A 68 20.30 -11.83 -11.33
N ALA A 69 19.06 -12.30 -11.45
CA ALA A 69 18.72 -13.47 -12.27
C ALA A 69 19.17 -13.31 -13.74
N GLN A 70 19.10 -12.09 -14.29
CA GLN A 70 19.56 -11.82 -15.66
C GLN A 70 21.07 -11.94 -15.77
N ASP A 71 21.83 -11.40 -14.84
CA ASP A 71 23.29 -11.45 -14.85
C ASP A 71 23.82 -12.91 -14.78
N ILE A 72 23.10 -13.75 -14.02
CA ILE A 72 23.38 -15.18 -13.94
C ILE A 72 23.05 -15.87 -15.26
N ALA A 73 21.88 -15.58 -15.85
CA ALA A 73 21.45 -16.13 -17.13
C ALA A 73 22.46 -15.81 -18.24
N ASP A 74 22.93 -14.57 -18.32
CA ASP A 74 23.92 -14.12 -19.30
C ASP A 74 25.27 -14.83 -19.10
N ARG A 75 25.70 -14.99 -17.86
CA ARG A 75 26.91 -15.71 -17.51
C ARG A 75 26.85 -17.21 -17.87
N GLU A 76 25.73 -17.87 -17.60
CA GLU A 76 25.53 -19.27 -17.96
C GLU A 76 25.39 -19.46 -19.47
N THR A 77 24.75 -18.53 -20.15
CA THR A 77 24.69 -18.49 -21.64
C THR A 77 26.09 -18.42 -22.24
N ASN A 78 26.96 -17.57 -21.70
CA ASN A 78 28.36 -17.42 -22.20
C ASN A 78 29.25 -18.66 -21.94
N LYS A 79 28.82 -19.59 -21.11
CA LYS A 79 29.51 -20.88 -20.88
C LYS A 79 29.10 -21.96 -21.86
N LEU A 80 28.04 -21.75 -22.64
CA LEU A 80 27.58 -22.75 -23.61
C LEU A 80 28.66 -22.97 -24.68
N PRO A 81 28.86 -24.22 -25.15
CA PRO A 81 29.76 -24.49 -26.27
C PRO A 81 29.32 -23.71 -27.53
N TYR A 82 30.30 -23.29 -28.33
CA TYR A 82 30.07 -22.46 -29.50
C TYR A 82 29.11 -23.09 -30.53
N GLU A 83 28.92 -24.40 -30.46
CA GLU A 83 28.06 -25.20 -31.34
C GLU A 83 26.59 -25.19 -30.83
N VAL A 84 26.33 -24.67 -29.66
CA VAL A 84 24.99 -24.64 -29.07
C VAL A 84 24.36 -23.28 -29.33
N ILE A 85 23.37 -23.26 -30.20
CA ILE A 85 22.52 -22.07 -30.39
C ILE A 85 21.45 -22.05 -29.30
N GLY A 86 21.65 -21.27 -28.26
CA GLY A 86 20.72 -21.15 -27.15
C GLY A 86 21.12 -20.08 -26.15
N PHE A 87 20.21 -19.75 -25.26
CA PHE A 87 20.46 -18.84 -24.14
C PHE A 87 19.66 -19.31 -22.91
N TYR A 88 20.23 -19.08 -21.74
CA TYR A 88 19.52 -19.31 -20.48
C TYR A 88 18.50 -18.21 -20.23
N LYS A 89 17.29 -18.60 -19.84
CA LYS A 89 16.26 -17.70 -19.36
C LYS A 89 16.36 -17.55 -17.84
N ARG A 90 15.81 -16.46 -17.31
CA ARG A 90 15.75 -16.25 -15.86
C ARG A 90 15.00 -17.35 -15.13
N GLU A 91 13.93 -17.89 -15.75
CA GLU A 91 13.18 -19.04 -15.23
C GLU A 91 14.10 -20.25 -15.03
N GLU A 92 14.93 -20.56 -16.01
CA GLU A 92 15.85 -21.72 -15.97
C GLU A 92 16.95 -21.52 -14.90
N VAL A 93 17.37 -20.28 -14.66
CA VAL A 93 18.30 -19.95 -13.58
C VAL A 93 17.69 -20.25 -12.23
N ILE A 94 16.48 -19.75 -11.97
CA ILE A 94 15.87 -19.89 -10.64
C ILE A 94 15.24 -21.26 -10.40
N GLU A 95 15.03 -22.06 -11.43
CA GLU A 95 14.67 -23.49 -11.32
C GLU A 95 15.87 -24.43 -11.18
N ASN A 96 17.10 -23.90 -11.26
CA ASN A 96 18.32 -24.69 -11.17
C ASN A 96 18.92 -24.64 -9.76
N ASP A 97 18.75 -25.72 -9.01
CA ASP A 97 19.23 -25.85 -7.62
C ASP A 97 20.75 -25.65 -7.44
N LYS A 98 21.54 -25.70 -8.54
CA LYS A 98 22.97 -25.42 -8.50
C LYS A 98 23.30 -23.92 -8.57
N LEU A 99 22.37 -23.10 -9.03
CA LEU A 99 22.55 -21.67 -9.24
C LEU A 99 21.88 -20.83 -8.16
N VAL A 100 20.96 -21.41 -7.40
CA VAL A 100 20.19 -20.73 -6.37
C VAL A 100 20.24 -21.46 -5.05
N ASN A 101 19.96 -20.76 -3.97
CA ASN A 101 19.80 -21.32 -2.63
C ASN A 101 18.32 -21.25 -2.23
N ASP A 102 17.70 -22.41 -1.91
CA ASP A 102 16.33 -22.43 -1.43
C ASP A 102 16.29 -22.00 0.04
N VAL A 103 15.69 -20.84 0.28
CA VAL A 103 15.52 -20.24 1.61
C VAL A 103 14.04 -20.19 2.04
N THR A 104 13.20 -20.96 1.39
CA THR A 104 11.74 -20.99 1.63
C THR A 104 11.40 -21.19 3.11
N ASN A 105 12.04 -22.16 3.76
CA ASN A 105 11.79 -22.45 5.17
C ASN A 105 12.15 -21.27 6.09
N VAL A 106 13.18 -20.50 5.75
CA VAL A 106 13.59 -19.31 6.52
C VAL A 106 12.54 -18.21 6.41
N PHE A 107 11.96 -18.05 5.21
CA PHE A 107 10.96 -17.03 4.93
C PHE A 107 9.53 -17.40 5.33
N LEU A 108 9.21 -18.69 5.37
CA LEU A 108 7.89 -19.21 5.77
C LEU A 108 7.85 -19.71 7.21
N ASP A 109 8.89 -19.47 8.00
CA ASP A 109 8.86 -19.78 9.43
C ASP A 109 7.78 -18.91 10.13
N SER A 110 6.87 -19.57 10.83
CA SER A 110 5.81 -18.91 11.63
C SER A 110 6.36 -17.96 12.70
N SER A 111 7.65 -18.04 13.04
CA SER A 111 8.32 -17.05 13.88
C SER A 111 8.31 -15.64 13.26
N LEU A 112 8.21 -15.53 11.92
CA LEU A 112 8.00 -14.25 11.24
C LEU A 112 6.70 -13.56 11.64
N LEU A 113 5.65 -14.33 11.94
CA LEU A 113 4.38 -13.80 12.47
C LEU A 113 4.58 -13.20 13.87
N ASN A 114 5.45 -13.81 14.66
CA ASN A 114 5.80 -13.34 16.00
C ASN A 114 6.75 -12.13 15.97
N GLN A 115 7.62 -12.03 14.97
CA GLN A 115 8.49 -10.86 14.79
C GLN A 115 7.69 -9.61 14.39
N LYS A 116 6.56 -9.75 13.68
CA LYS A 116 5.64 -8.63 13.42
C LYS A 116 4.92 -8.19 14.69
N LYS A 117 4.58 -9.11 15.60
CA LYS A 117 4.03 -8.75 16.92
C LYS A 117 5.04 -8.00 17.80
N THR A 118 6.34 -8.26 17.64
CA THR A 118 7.41 -7.59 18.40
C THR A 118 7.99 -6.36 17.71
N LYS A 119 8.03 -6.29 16.36
CA LYS A 119 8.46 -5.09 15.62
C LYS A 119 7.34 -4.08 15.36
N ASN A 120 6.08 -4.52 15.34
CA ASN A 120 4.91 -3.63 15.27
C ASN A 120 4.39 -3.18 16.64
N ASN A 121 5.17 -3.33 17.71
CA ASN A 121 5.01 -2.54 18.93
C ASN A 121 5.63 -1.14 18.86
N ILE A 122 5.98 -0.64 17.69
CA ILE A 122 5.80 0.79 17.41
C ILE A 122 4.29 0.92 17.29
N LYS A 123 3.64 1.28 18.41
CA LYS A 123 2.22 1.60 18.46
C LYS A 123 2.01 2.63 17.33
N LYS A 124 1.46 2.17 16.18
CA LYS A 124 1.09 3.14 15.16
C LYS A 124 0.19 4.12 15.87
N ASN A 125 0.54 5.36 15.92
CA ASN A 125 -0.22 6.43 16.54
C ASN A 125 -0.43 7.60 15.59
N SER A 126 -0.12 7.40 14.31
CA SER A 126 -0.11 8.49 13.33
C SER A 126 -1.36 8.49 12.46
N VAL A 127 -1.80 9.69 12.11
CA VAL A 127 -2.91 9.95 11.18
C VAL A 127 -2.38 10.74 10.00
N PHE A 128 -2.54 10.20 8.80
CA PHE A 128 -2.10 10.86 7.58
C PHE A 128 -3.13 11.86 7.09
N ILE A 129 -2.72 13.10 6.87
CA ILE A 129 -3.59 14.20 6.44
C ILE A 129 -3.26 14.58 5.00
N VAL A 130 -4.22 14.35 4.12
CA VAL A 130 -4.18 14.78 2.72
C VAL A 130 -4.93 16.10 2.58
N HIS A 131 -4.33 17.07 1.90
CA HIS A 131 -4.91 18.41 1.78
C HIS A 131 -4.53 19.15 0.50
N GLY A 132 -5.32 20.17 0.15
CA GLY A 132 -5.00 21.17 -0.86
C GLY A 132 -4.20 22.34 -0.28
N HIS A 133 -4.61 23.58 -0.57
CA HIS A 133 -3.92 24.79 -0.16
C HIS A 133 -4.49 25.47 1.09
N ASP A 134 -5.51 24.93 1.72
CA ASP A 134 -6.11 25.51 2.93
C ASP A 134 -5.35 25.10 4.19
N TYR A 135 -4.27 25.81 4.46
CA TYR A 135 -3.40 25.54 5.61
C TYR A 135 -4.06 25.85 6.97
N VAL A 136 -5.12 26.68 7.00
CA VAL A 136 -5.85 26.96 8.23
C VAL A 136 -6.56 25.69 8.68
N LYS A 137 -7.34 25.09 7.80
CA LYS A 137 -8.03 23.82 8.09
C LYS A 137 -7.09 22.65 8.37
N VAL A 138 -5.95 22.60 7.65
CA VAL A 138 -4.89 21.62 7.97
C VAL A 138 -4.45 21.76 9.41
N THR A 139 -4.16 22.99 9.85
CA THR A 139 -3.70 23.25 11.23
C THR A 139 -4.77 22.87 12.27
N GLU A 140 -6.04 23.11 11.98
CA GLU A 140 -7.13 22.71 12.86
C GLU A 140 -7.25 21.20 12.99
N VAL A 141 -7.13 20.49 11.87
CA VAL A 141 -7.12 19.01 11.88
C VAL A 141 -5.90 18.46 12.61
N GLU A 142 -4.70 19.02 12.41
CA GLU A 142 -3.51 18.63 13.16
C GLU A 142 -3.71 18.81 14.67
N ASN A 143 -4.24 19.96 15.08
CA ASN A 143 -4.49 20.25 16.50
C ASN A 143 -5.52 19.29 17.10
N PHE A 144 -6.56 18.96 16.35
CA PHE A 144 -7.52 17.94 16.76
C PHE A 144 -6.83 16.57 16.97
N ILE A 145 -6.03 16.12 16.00
CA ILE A 145 -5.33 14.84 16.08
C ILE A 145 -4.40 14.78 17.30
N ARG A 146 -3.64 15.86 17.55
CA ARG A 146 -2.80 15.96 18.74
C ARG A 146 -3.60 15.97 20.05
N SER A 147 -4.80 16.57 20.05
CA SER A 147 -5.65 16.63 21.25
C SER A 147 -6.13 15.26 21.72
N ILE A 148 -6.19 14.28 20.84
CA ILE A 148 -6.56 12.88 21.12
C ILE A 148 -5.35 11.93 21.19
N ASP A 149 -4.15 12.46 21.48
CA ASP A 149 -2.88 11.75 21.65
C ASP A 149 -2.41 10.98 20.41
N LEU A 150 -2.81 11.42 19.22
CA LEU A 150 -2.33 10.88 17.95
C LEU A 150 -1.37 11.87 17.27
N GLU A 151 -0.51 11.37 16.39
CA GLU A 151 0.48 12.14 15.66
C GLU A 151 0.00 12.44 14.24
N PRO A 152 -0.22 13.72 13.86
CA PRO A 152 -0.57 14.06 12.50
C PRO A 152 0.67 14.02 11.59
N ILE A 153 0.54 13.41 10.43
CA ILE A 153 1.54 13.42 9.35
C ILE A 153 0.99 14.26 8.20
N VAL A 154 1.73 15.32 7.83
CA VAL A 154 1.42 16.23 6.72
C VAL A 154 2.66 16.33 5.83
N LEU A 155 2.59 15.84 4.58
CA LEU A 155 3.75 15.74 3.69
C LEU A 155 4.48 17.06 3.43
N PHE A 156 3.74 18.16 3.35
CA PHE A 156 4.32 19.48 3.10
C PHE A 156 5.33 19.94 4.18
N LYS A 157 5.21 19.40 5.39
CA LYS A 157 6.04 19.77 6.54
C LYS A 157 7.25 18.84 6.73
N GLU A 158 7.39 17.80 5.92
CA GLU A 158 8.52 16.89 6.01
C GLU A 158 9.77 17.47 5.35
N THR A 159 10.92 17.25 5.99
CA THR A 159 12.23 17.60 5.44
C THR A 159 12.48 16.87 4.13
N ASP A 160 13.11 17.55 3.18
CA ASP A 160 13.45 16.94 1.89
C ASP A 160 14.57 15.91 2.08
N THR A 161 14.19 14.63 1.92
CA THR A 161 15.09 13.47 2.08
C THR A 161 15.59 12.94 0.75
N GLY A 162 15.30 13.65 -0.37
CA GLY A 162 15.62 13.20 -1.72
C GLY A 162 14.64 12.15 -2.28
N ASP A 163 13.63 11.75 -1.50
CA ASP A 163 12.57 10.85 -1.96
C ASP A 163 11.61 11.56 -2.91
N THR A 164 11.06 10.84 -3.86
CA THR A 164 9.93 11.32 -4.67
C THR A 164 8.68 11.50 -3.80
N ILE A 165 7.74 12.33 -4.27
CA ILE A 165 6.47 12.56 -3.55
C ILE A 165 5.74 11.24 -3.30
N ILE A 166 5.71 10.33 -4.27
CA ILE A 166 5.04 9.05 -4.13
C ILE A 166 5.70 8.15 -3.08
N GLU A 167 7.03 8.11 -3.02
CA GLU A 167 7.77 7.37 -1.99
C GLU A 167 7.51 7.92 -0.59
N LYS A 168 7.40 9.26 -0.46
CA LYS A 168 7.02 9.91 0.81
C LYS A 168 5.60 9.51 1.23
N ILE A 169 4.64 9.50 0.30
CA ILE A 169 3.27 9.03 0.55
C ILE A 169 3.29 7.58 1.03
N GLU A 170 3.98 6.69 0.32
CA GLU A 170 4.06 5.26 0.65
C GLU A 170 4.59 5.02 2.07
N LYS A 171 5.75 5.61 2.38
CA LYS A 171 6.40 5.49 3.70
C LYS A 171 5.51 5.98 4.86
N ASN A 172 4.78 7.05 4.63
CA ASN A 172 3.95 7.67 5.67
C ASN A 172 2.61 6.98 5.85
N VAL A 173 2.00 6.51 4.78
CA VAL A 173 0.79 5.68 4.85
C VAL A 173 1.06 4.36 5.59
N GLU A 174 2.21 3.73 5.37
CA GLU A 174 2.60 2.52 6.10
C GLU A 174 2.69 2.71 7.63
N LYS A 175 3.03 3.92 8.09
CA LYS A 175 3.12 4.25 9.52
C LYS A 175 1.77 4.66 10.12
N SER A 176 0.77 4.94 9.27
CA SER A 176 -0.49 5.54 9.69
C SER A 176 -1.55 4.50 10.06
N LEU A 177 -2.37 4.83 11.06
CA LEU A 177 -3.55 4.07 11.49
C LEU A 177 -4.79 4.48 10.70
N TYR A 178 -4.86 5.75 10.32
CA TYR A 178 -6.03 6.40 9.77
C TYR A 178 -5.63 7.49 8.78
N GLY A 179 -6.49 7.76 7.80
CA GLY A 179 -6.33 8.84 6.83
C GLY A 179 -7.47 9.85 6.93
N ILE A 180 -7.13 11.14 6.92
CA ILE A 180 -8.10 12.24 6.79
C ILE A 180 -7.77 12.99 5.51
N VAL A 181 -8.78 13.13 4.64
CA VAL A 181 -8.64 13.81 3.35
C VAL A 181 -9.48 15.08 3.36
N LEU A 182 -8.85 16.23 3.26
CA LEU A 182 -9.52 17.53 3.23
C LEU A 182 -9.94 17.90 1.82
N TYR A 183 -11.24 17.88 1.58
CA TYR A 183 -11.87 18.35 0.35
C TYR A 183 -12.22 19.84 0.49
N THR A 184 -11.34 20.69 0.00
CA THR A 184 -11.52 22.15 -0.07
C THR A 184 -11.61 22.58 -1.53
N GLY A 185 -12.37 23.65 -1.81
CA GLY A 185 -12.60 24.13 -3.17
C GLY A 185 -11.38 24.86 -3.77
N CYS A 186 -10.23 24.18 -3.85
CA CYS A 186 -8.98 24.77 -4.35
C CYS A 186 -8.96 24.94 -5.87
N ASP A 187 -9.63 24.06 -6.59
CA ASP A 187 -9.70 24.05 -8.06
C ASP A 187 -11.16 24.16 -8.51
N THR A 188 -11.36 24.43 -9.79
CA THR A 188 -12.67 24.41 -10.44
C THR A 188 -12.67 23.37 -11.55
N GLY A 189 -13.70 22.53 -11.62
CA GLY A 189 -13.87 21.52 -12.64
C GLY A 189 -15.19 21.66 -13.40
N TYR A 190 -15.15 21.33 -14.68
CA TYR A 190 -16.32 21.23 -15.54
C TYR A 190 -16.04 20.33 -16.75
N PRO A 191 -17.07 19.73 -17.39
CA PRO A 191 -16.92 19.05 -18.66
C PRO A 191 -16.52 20.05 -19.76
N ASN A 192 -15.62 19.67 -20.66
CA ASN A 192 -15.08 20.59 -21.69
C ASN A 192 -16.14 21.34 -22.50
N ASP A 193 -17.26 20.69 -22.79
CA ASP A 193 -18.34 21.24 -23.60
C ASP A 193 -19.41 22.01 -22.78
N HIS A 194 -19.22 22.04 -21.43
CA HIS A 194 -20.21 22.62 -20.50
C HIS A 194 -19.56 23.46 -19.40
N PRO A 195 -18.90 24.59 -19.75
CA PRO A 195 -18.24 25.45 -18.75
C PRO A 195 -19.22 26.07 -17.75
N GLU A 196 -20.51 26.17 -18.11
CA GLU A 196 -21.57 26.65 -17.23
C GLU A 196 -21.86 25.70 -16.05
N LEU A 197 -21.37 24.45 -16.12
CA LEU A 197 -21.49 23.46 -15.05
C LEU A 197 -20.28 23.49 -14.10
N ALA A 198 -19.49 24.55 -14.14
CA ALA A 198 -18.31 24.70 -13.30
C ALA A 198 -18.64 24.59 -11.81
N LYS A 199 -17.90 23.70 -11.11
CA LYS A 199 -18.03 23.47 -9.66
C LYS A 199 -16.68 23.56 -8.98
N PRO A 200 -16.62 24.04 -7.72
CA PRO A 200 -15.42 23.91 -6.90
C PRO A 200 -15.10 22.43 -6.66
N ARG A 201 -13.84 22.09 -6.69
CA ARG A 201 -13.38 20.73 -6.41
C ARG A 201 -12.05 20.73 -5.67
N ALA A 202 -11.73 19.61 -5.01
CA ALA A 202 -10.42 19.39 -4.49
C ALA A 202 -9.39 19.28 -5.63
N ARG A 203 -8.12 19.58 -5.33
CA ARG A 203 -7.02 19.40 -6.28
C ARG A 203 -6.92 17.95 -6.73
N GLN A 204 -6.45 17.75 -7.96
CA GLN A 204 -6.29 16.42 -8.54
C GLN A 204 -5.40 15.51 -7.68
N ASN A 205 -4.32 16.06 -7.09
CA ASN A 205 -3.44 15.29 -6.20
C ASN A 205 -4.19 14.80 -4.94
N VAL A 206 -5.07 15.62 -4.36
CA VAL A 206 -5.89 15.22 -3.20
C VAL A 206 -6.79 14.03 -3.55
N VAL A 207 -7.39 14.04 -4.74
CA VAL A 207 -8.23 12.93 -5.21
C VAL A 207 -7.40 11.66 -5.45
N PHE A 208 -6.23 11.80 -6.06
CA PHE A 208 -5.30 10.69 -6.26
C PHE A 208 -4.85 10.07 -4.93
N GLU A 209 -4.39 10.90 -4.00
CA GLU A 209 -3.94 10.49 -2.67
C GLU A 209 -5.08 9.84 -1.88
N HIS A 210 -6.31 10.34 -2.00
CA HIS A 210 -7.49 9.72 -1.40
C HIS A 210 -7.69 8.28 -1.90
N GLY A 211 -7.65 8.07 -3.22
CA GLY A 211 -7.75 6.74 -3.81
C GLY A 211 -6.63 5.81 -3.33
N TYR A 212 -5.41 6.34 -3.21
CA TYR A 212 -4.26 5.59 -2.69
C TYR A 212 -4.46 5.16 -1.22
N LEU A 213 -4.94 6.07 -0.36
CA LEU A 213 -5.26 5.78 1.05
C LEU A 213 -6.33 4.70 1.18
N LEU A 214 -7.40 4.77 0.38
CA LEU A 214 -8.47 3.76 0.37
C LEU A 214 -7.94 2.37 0.02
N GLY A 215 -7.03 2.29 -0.94
CA GLY A 215 -6.39 1.04 -1.35
C GLY A 215 -5.42 0.45 -0.32
N LYS A 216 -4.75 1.31 0.46
CA LYS A 216 -3.71 0.88 1.42
C LYS A 216 -4.23 0.67 2.83
N LEU A 217 -5.09 1.56 3.32
CA LEU A 217 -5.62 1.49 4.69
C LEU A 217 -6.96 0.77 4.78
N GLY A 218 -7.69 0.68 3.66
CA GLY A 218 -9.08 0.24 3.65
C GLY A 218 -10.07 1.38 3.90
N ARG A 219 -11.30 1.22 3.42
CA ARG A 219 -12.32 2.29 3.42
C ARG A 219 -12.70 2.77 4.82
N ASP A 220 -12.73 1.85 5.78
CA ASP A 220 -13.14 2.15 7.16
C ASP A 220 -12.07 2.97 7.92
N HIS A 221 -10.84 2.99 7.42
CA HIS A 221 -9.73 3.74 7.99
C HIS A 221 -9.45 5.06 7.27
N VAL A 222 -10.35 5.51 6.41
CA VAL A 222 -10.20 6.78 5.69
C VAL A 222 -11.50 7.59 5.76
N CYS A 223 -11.37 8.87 6.10
CA CYS A 223 -12.49 9.82 6.14
C CYS A 223 -12.19 11.02 5.25
N ALA A 224 -13.10 11.34 4.35
CA ALA A 224 -13.07 12.58 3.60
C ALA A 224 -13.86 13.68 4.36
N LEU A 225 -13.18 14.75 4.71
CA LEU A 225 -13.73 15.92 5.39
C LEU A 225 -13.98 17.03 4.37
N VAL A 226 -15.22 17.37 4.12
CA VAL A 226 -15.64 18.24 3.02
C VAL A 226 -16.02 19.62 3.55
N GLU A 227 -15.40 20.65 3.02
CA GLU A 227 -15.60 22.06 3.46
C GLU A 227 -17.03 22.55 3.19
N LYS A 228 -17.55 22.32 1.97
CA LYS A 228 -18.85 22.80 1.53
C LYS A 228 -19.60 21.75 0.74
N ASP A 229 -20.91 21.83 0.76
CA ASP A 229 -21.79 20.84 0.12
C ASP A 229 -21.71 20.85 -1.43
N ASP A 230 -21.36 22.01 -2.03
CA ASP A 230 -21.23 22.22 -3.47
C ASP A 230 -19.91 21.72 -4.07
N ILE A 231 -18.95 21.30 -3.23
CA ILE A 231 -17.68 20.73 -3.71
C ILE A 231 -17.95 19.41 -4.45
N GLU A 232 -17.49 19.35 -5.69
CA GLU A 232 -17.56 18.14 -6.51
C GLU A 232 -16.74 17.00 -5.87
N LYS A 233 -17.38 15.85 -5.78
CA LYS A 233 -16.79 14.61 -5.22
C LYS A 233 -16.75 13.54 -6.31
N PRO A 234 -15.75 12.64 -6.31
CA PRO A 234 -15.76 11.48 -7.20
C PRO A 234 -17.05 10.65 -7.01
N GLY A 235 -17.80 10.43 -8.09
CA GLY A 235 -19.14 9.83 -8.03
C GLY A 235 -19.15 8.34 -7.66
N ASP A 236 -18.11 7.60 -8.05
CA ASP A 236 -18.07 6.13 -7.94
C ASP A 236 -17.42 5.61 -6.63
N LEU A 237 -17.16 6.48 -5.67
CA LEU A 237 -16.62 6.09 -4.36
C LEU A 237 -17.75 5.69 -3.40
N SER A 238 -18.57 4.71 -3.79
CA SER A 238 -19.60 4.15 -2.92
C SER A 238 -18.96 3.50 -1.68
N GLY A 239 -19.46 3.83 -0.49
CA GLY A 239 -18.93 3.34 0.79
C GLY A 239 -17.79 4.16 1.38
N VAL A 240 -17.42 5.29 0.77
CA VAL A 240 -16.53 6.28 1.38
C VAL A 240 -17.33 7.17 2.32
N VAL A 241 -16.80 7.38 3.52
CA VAL A 241 -17.42 8.25 4.52
C VAL A 241 -17.02 9.70 4.25
N TYR A 242 -17.96 10.49 3.71
CA TYR A 242 -17.82 11.93 3.60
C TYR A 242 -18.46 12.60 4.82
N LYS A 243 -17.70 13.42 5.53
CA LYS A 243 -18.17 14.22 6.67
C LYS A 243 -18.07 15.70 6.34
N LYS A 244 -19.03 16.47 6.83
CA LYS A 244 -19.02 17.92 6.66
C LYS A 244 -18.05 18.54 7.64
N TYR A 245 -17.18 19.43 7.15
CA TYR A 245 -16.41 20.33 7.98
C TYR A 245 -17.33 21.47 8.43
N ASP A 246 -17.76 21.44 9.67
CA ASP A 246 -18.66 22.44 10.25
C ASP A 246 -17.93 23.39 11.20
N ASP A 247 -18.40 24.63 11.27
CA ASP A 247 -17.78 25.68 12.11
C ASP A 247 -17.95 25.42 13.62
N ASN A 248 -18.89 24.54 14.00
CA ASN A 248 -19.15 24.18 15.39
C ASN A 248 -18.20 23.08 15.89
N GLY A 249 -17.38 22.51 15.01
CA GLY A 249 -16.38 21.48 15.35
C GLY A 249 -16.95 20.09 15.59
N MET A 250 -18.22 19.82 15.24
CA MET A 250 -18.83 18.50 15.40
C MET A 250 -18.14 17.43 14.57
N TRP A 251 -17.51 17.81 13.45
CA TRP A 251 -16.70 16.93 12.62
C TRP A 251 -15.60 16.20 13.42
N LYS A 252 -15.03 16.84 14.45
CA LYS A 252 -14.00 16.26 15.33
C LYS A 252 -14.53 15.05 16.05
N PHE A 253 -15.73 15.19 16.62
CA PHE A 253 -16.40 14.10 17.33
C PHE A 253 -16.80 12.96 16.39
N ASP A 254 -17.29 13.30 15.20
CA ASP A 254 -17.65 12.33 14.18
C ASP A 254 -16.46 11.53 13.65
N ILE A 255 -15.30 12.17 13.44
CA ILE A 255 -14.06 11.48 13.10
C ILE A 255 -13.59 10.62 14.28
N GLY A 256 -13.60 11.14 15.49
CA GLY A 256 -13.25 10.38 16.68
C GLY A 256 -14.08 9.11 16.85
N LYS A 257 -15.39 9.19 16.62
CA LYS A 257 -16.27 7.99 16.62
C LYS A 257 -15.88 6.99 15.54
N SER A 258 -15.57 7.46 14.32
CA SER A 258 -15.16 6.59 13.23
C SER A 258 -13.83 5.89 13.53
N MET A 259 -12.85 6.61 14.08
CA MET A 259 -11.58 6.03 14.55
C MET A 259 -11.79 4.97 15.61
N LYS A 260 -12.66 5.23 16.60
CA LYS A 260 -12.97 4.27 17.66
C LYS A 260 -13.68 3.01 17.14
N ALA A 261 -14.55 3.17 16.14
CA ALA A 261 -15.26 2.05 15.53
C ALA A 261 -14.33 1.06 14.82
N VAL A 262 -13.16 1.52 14.31
CA VAL A 262 -12.12 0.67 13.71
C VAL A 262 -11.04 0.23 14.70
N GLY A 263 -11.30 0.40 16.01
CA GLY A 263 -10.44 -0.11 17.08
C GLY A 263 -9.25 0.79 17.45
N ILE A 264 -9.23 2.06 17.01
CA ILE A 264 -8.21 3.01 17.45
C ILE A 264 -8.55 3.47 18.86
N ASP A 265 -7.60 3.28 19.78
CA ASP A 265 -7.76 3.61 21.19
C ASP A 265 -7.59 5.12 21.41
N ILE A 266 -8.72 5.84 21.49
CA ILE A 266 -8.77 7.28 21.76
C ILE A 266 -9.81 7.60 22.83
N ASP A 267 -9.54 8.64 23.60
CA ASP A 267 -10.49 9.18 24.58
C ASP A 267 -11.33 10.31 23.95
N LEU A 268 -12.61 10.02 23.69
CA LEU A 268 -13.54 11.00 23.12
C LEU A 268 -13.78 12.21 24.02
N ASN A 269 -13.53 12.12 25.35
CA ASN A 269 -13.68 13.24 26.28
C ASN A 269 -12.60 14.32 26.07
N LYS A 270 -11.53 14.02 25.37
CA LYS A 270 -10.47 14.99 24.99
C LYS A 270 -10.86 15.87 23.80
N ILE A 271 -11.93 15.54 23.08
CA ILE A 271 -12.39 16.31 21.93
C ILE A 271 -13.12 17.56 22.43
N LYS A 272 -12.61 18.72 22.03
CA LYS A 272 -13.15 20.04 22.35
C LYS A 272 -13.62 20.77 21.09
#